data_dd5a77d9f81bfa5e81f87cc0b8a998a0
#
_entry.id   dd5a77d9f81bfa5e81f87cc0b8a998a0
#
_cell.length_a   1.000
_cell.length_b   1.000
_cell.length_c   1.000
_cell.angle_alpha   90.00
_cell.angle_beta   90.00
_cell.angle_gamma   90.00
#
_symmetry.space_group_name_H-M   'P 1'
#
loop_
_entity.id
_entity.type
_entity.pdbx_description
1 polymer ?
#
loop_
_entity_poly.entity_id
_entity_poly.type
_entity_poly.pdbx_seq_one_letter_code
_entity_poly.pdbx_strand_id
1 'polypeptide(L)'
;MFDISKRLVKTAVATAVVAAAVVSTPALANPYEDYAGTTLVVNFPAHPHYDAVRKILPAFTKETGIKVEVDQLPYLKMRERQTLELAQDEGDYDLIAYVVFSKADYVYADQLENLARYFMNPKLANPAYDADDLIDGYVYNIGFAGGNKGYLQGKTGSLYGIPYGSETSVLGYRKDIFKKHGLKVPENYEELLDVACKIPKLEPGMGGLSSRAASGHHAAHAFLLHLAPLGGRIFDAEWNPVVNNKAGVQAANALKTIVDCGPEGAASFGFGEALGSFLAGDTAMFLDTTVVAGQIDDPAKSKVVGKVGWAMHPQGVRRGSQTGGFGIGIPKNAEHKEAAFLLMQWLTSKEGDKLVALAGGNPSRFSTHDDKEVNAKFPHMAVFGEALQYADPDWRPIIPAWGKINADLGTTLSKVLTEDLDVQQALDGVAKRAKAIMEAEGYYSWR
;
A
#
# COMPACT_ATOMS: atom_id res chain seq x y z
N MET A 1 -17.03 -7.23 15.55
CA MET A 1 -15.74 -7.16 16.27
C MET A 1 -14.86 -5.98 15.81
N PHE A 2 -15.36 -5.13 14.95
CA PHE A 2 -14.67 -3.95 14.37
C PHE A 2 -14.77 -2.66 15.20
N ASP A 3 -15.49 -2.69 16.31
CA ASP A 3 -15.96 -1.45 17.00
C ASP A 3 -15.00 -0.89 18.07
N ILE A 4 -14.07 -1.67 18.59
CA ILE A 4 -13.23 -1.23 19.74
C ILE A 4 -12.00 -0.42 19.27
N SER A 5 -11.40 -0.78 18.15
CA SER A 5 -10.23 -0.04 17.60
C SER A 5 -10.66 1.30 16.97
N LYS A 6 -11.85 1.35 16.39
CA LYS A 6 -12.44 2.61 15.87
C LYS A 6 -12.74 3.59 17.01
N ARG A 7 -13.14 3.10 18.18
CA ARG A 7 -13.41 3.95 19.35
C ARG A 7 -12.15 4.61 19.93
N LEU A 8 -10.99 3.96 19.90
CA LEU A 8 -9.76 4.54 20.47
C LEU A 8 -9.23 5.72 19.64
N VAL A 9 -9.29 5.64 18.33
CA VAL A 9 -8.94 6.79 17.47
C VAL A 9 -10.04 7.86 17.53
N LYS A 10 -11.31 7.46 17.55
CA LYS A 10 -12.47 8.37 17.67
C LYS A 10 -12.53 9.06 19.03
N THR A 11 -12.21 8.37 20.12
CA THR A 11 -12.29 8.94 21.48
C THR A 11 -11.18 9.96 21.74
N ALA A 12 -9.99 9.80 21.16
CA ALA A 12 -8.92 10.78 21.33
C ALA A 12 -9.22 12.13 20.63
N VAL A 13 -10.02 12.10 19.55
CA VAL A 13 -10.40 13.31 18.80
C VAL A 13 -11.74 13.89 19.27
N ALA A 14 -12.69 13.05 19.72
CA ALA A 14 -14.06 13.47 20.04
C ALA A 14 -14.24 14.02 21.47
N THR A 15 -13.37 13.71 22.42
CA THR A 15 -13.54 14.16 23.83
C THR A 15 -13.14 15.61 24.06
N ALA A 16 -12.59 16.30 23.09
CA ALA A 16 -12.22 17.72 23.20
C ALA A 16 -13.37 18.73 22.87
N VAL A 17 -14.57 18.27 22.52
CA VAL A 17 -15.62 19.16 21.95
C VAL A 17 -16.81 19.43 22.87
N VAL A 18 -16.89 18.95 24.09
CA VAL A 18 -18.03 19.21 24.99
C VAL A 18 -17.63 19.96 26.24
N ALA A 19 -17.35 21.26 26.11
CA ALA A 19 -17.56 22.31 27.11
C ALA A 19 -17.41 23.69 26.44
N ALA A 20 -18.37 24.12 25.66
CA ALA A 20 -18.42 25.50 25.15
C ALA A 20 -19.33 26.34 26.05
N ALA A 21 -18.76 26.92 27.08
CA ALA A 21 -19.25 28.17 27.65
C ALA A 21 -18.64 29.31 26.82
N VAL A 22 -19.45 30.31 26.48
CA VAL A 22 -19.10 31.49 25.70
C VAL A 22 -17.93 32.22 26.37
N VAL A 23 -16.71 31.96 25.92
CA VAL A 23 -15.51 32.74 26.19
C VAL A 23 -14.96 33.08 24.83
N SER A 24 -14.65 34.36 24.57
CA SER A 24 -13.91 34.82 23.40
C SER A 24 -12.81 33.81 23.08
N THR A 25 -12.95 33.10 21.99
CA THR A 25 -11.92 32.14 21.53
C THR A 25 -10.62 32.94 21.36
N PRO A 26 -9.57 32.64 22.16
CA PRO A 26 -8.24 33.10 21.78
C PRO A 26 -8.01 32.55 20.37
N ALA A 27 -7.51 33.37 19.46
CA ALA A 27 -7.02 32.89 18.19
C ALA A 27 -6.14 31.68 18.53
N LEU A 28 -6.47 30.50 17.98
CA LEU A 28 -5.64 29.31 18.18
C LEU A 28 -4.24 29.73 17.77
N ALA A 29 -3.29 29.68 18.70
CA ALA A 29 -1.89 30.01 18.43
C ALA A 29 -1.48 29.17 17.21
N ASN A 30 -0.84 29.82 16.25
CA ASN A 30 -0.32 29.13 15.06
C ASN A 30 0.67 28.05 15.53
N PRO A 31 0.38 26.76 15.38
CA PRO A 31 1.22 25.70 15.97
C PRO A 31 2.62 25.67 15.35
N TYR A 32 2.85 26.37 14.25
CA TYR A 32 4.12 26.40 13.53
C TYR A 32 5.08 27.47 14.04
N GLU A 33 4.61 28.47 14.79
CA GLU A 33 5.44 29.62 15.21
C GLU A 33 6.66 29.19 16.05
N ASP A 34 6.46 28.23 16.96
CA ASP A 34 7.53 27.74 17.82
C ASP A 34 8.61 26.95 17.06
N TYR A 35 8.32 26.54 15.82
CA TYR A 35 9.19 25.69 14.99
C TYR A 35 9.69 26.40 13.72
N ALA A 36 9.29 27.65 13.49
CA ALA A 36 9.73 28.39 12.32
C ALA A 36 11.28 28.54 12.31
N GLY A 37 11.88 28.28 11.15
CA GLY A 37 13.35 28.26 10.99
C GLY A 37 13.97 26.87 11.17
N THR A 38 13.28 25.90 11.78
CA THR A 38 13.73 24.50 11.86
C THR A 38 13.89 23.91 10.45
N THR A 39 14.89 23.07 10.26
CA THR A 39 15.07 22.25 9.05
C THR A 39 14.82 20.80 9.41
N LEU A 40 13.81 20.19 8.80
CA LEU A 40 13.51 18.77 8.93
C LEU A 40 14.22 17.99 7.84
N VAL A 41 14.81 16.86 8.18
CA VAL A 41 15.36 15.90 7.23
C VAL A 41 14.40 14.71 7.11
N VAL A 42 13.90 14.46 5.87
CA VAL A 42 12.94 13.38 5.62
C VAL A 42 13.52 12.34 4.67
N ASN A 43 13.31 11.07 4.96
CA ASN A 43 13.76 9.97 4.10
C ASN A 43 12.59 9.33 3.35
N PHE A 44 12.59 9.50 2.03
CA PHE A 44 11.52 9.06 1.12
C PHE A 44 12.06 8.14 0.01
N PRO A 45 11.24 7.21 -0.49
CA PRO A 45 11.61 6.37 -1.63
C PRO A 45 11.61 7.18 -2.94
N ALA A 46 12.46 6.79 -3.88
CA ALA A 46 12.35 7.16 -5.28
C ALA A 46 11.08 6.50 -5.87
N HIS A 47 9.97 7.23 -5.86
CA HIS A 47 8.64 6.73 -6.19
C HIS A 47 7.74 7.88 -6.68
N PRO A 48 6.86 7.65 -7.69
CA PRO A 48 6.03 8.71 -8.28
C PRO A 48 5.23 9.55 -7.28
N HIS A 49 4.69 8.92 -6.23
CA HIS A 49 3.99 9.64 -5.16
C HIS A 49 4.92 10.65 -4.46
N TYR A 50 6.13 10.23 -4.09
CA TYR A 50 7.09 11.12 -3.39
C TYR A 50 7.72 12.17 -4.31
N ASP A 51 7.76 11.93 -5.62
CA ASP A 51 8.07 12.96 -6.61
C ASP A 51 6.99 14.05 -6.64
N ALA A 52 5.72 13.67 -6.46
CA ALA A 52 4.61 14.63 -6.29
C ALA A 52 4.70 15.37 -4.96
N VAL A 53 5.03 14.67 -3.86
CA VAL A 53 5.25 15.29 -2.53
C VAL A 53 6.31 16.38 -2.59
N ARG A 54 7.45 16.13 -3.22
CA ARG A 54 8.51 17.15 -3.35
C ARG A 54 8.04 18.44 -4.01
N LYS A 55 7.06 18.38 -4.92
CA LYS A 55 6.50 19.56 -5.58
C LYS A 55 5.65 20.43 -4.65
N ILE A 56 5.06 19.84 -3.60
CA ILE A 56 4.19 20.56 -2.67
C ILE A 56 4.93 21.05 -1.40
N LEU A 57 6.09 20.49 -1.05
CA LEU A 57 6.87 20.92 0.14
C LEU A 57 7.18 22.43 0.19
N PRO A 58 7.46 23.13 -0.92
CA PRO A 58 7.62 24.58 -0.90
C PRO A 58 6.40 25.35 -0.37
N ALA A 59 5.17 24.81 -0.56
CA ALA A 59 3.96 25.43 0.01
C ALA A 59 3.94 25.30 1.53
N PHE A 60 4.29 24.13 2.07
CA PHE A 60 4.46 23.93 3.51
C PHE A 60 5.47 24.89 4.10
N THR A 61 6.69 24.99 3.52
CA THR A 61 7.72 25.90 4.01
C THR A 61 7.27 27.37 3.99
N LYS A 62 6.55 27.77 2.92
CA LYS A 62 6.02 29.15 2.82
C LYS A 62 4.99 29.45 3.90
N GLU A 63 4.13 28.47 4.22
CA GLU A 63 3.05 28.61 5.20
C GLU A 63 3.59 28.62 6.65
N THR A 64 4.58 27.76 6.94
CA THR A 64 4.97 27.44 8.32
C THR A 64 6.33 28.02 8.74
N GLY A 65 7.17 28.39 7.79
CA GLY A 65 8.57 28.75 8.04
C GLY A 65 9.50 27.57 8.33
N ILE A 66 8.97 26.33 8.37
CA ILE A 66 9.75 25.09 8.57
C ILE A 66 10.30 24.65 7.23
N LYS A 67 11.59 24.38 7.15
CA LYS A 67 12.26 23.86 5.94
C LYS A 67 12.24 22.35 5.91
N VAL A 68 12.24 21.76 4.71
CA VAL A 68 12.27 20.31 4.53
C VAL A 68 13.35 19.92 3.54
N GLU A 69 14.32 19.15 3.98
CA GLU A 69 15.34 18.52 3.16
C GLU A 69 14.96 17.05 2.92
N VAL A 70 15.02 16.60 1.66
CA VAL A 70 14.56 15.27 1.27
C VAL A 70 15.75 14.42 0.87
N ASP A 71 16.05 13.39 1.65
CA ASP A 71 16.89 12.28 1.24
C ASP A 71 16.03 11.24 0.51
N GLN A 72 16.11 11.23 -0.84
CA GLN A 72 15.31 10.36 -1.69
C GLN A 72 16.16 9.24 -2.27
N LEU A 73 15.86 8.00 -1.88
CA LEU A 73 16.65 6.81 -2.23
C LEU A 73 15.82 5.77 -2.98
N PRO A 74 16.43 4.97 -3.88
CA PRO A 74 15.81 3.75 -4.37
C PRO A 74 15.36 2.87 -3.20
N TYR A 75 14.19 2.24 -3.35
CA TYR A 75 13.48 1.57 -2.25
C TYR A 75 14.36 0.63 -1.37
N LEU A 76 15.15 -0.25 -1.99
CA LEU A 76 16.02 -1.16 -1.22
C LEU A 76 17.13 -0.41 -0.46
N LYS A 77 17.70 0.63 -1.07
CA LYS A 77 18.70 1.48 -0.42
C LYS A 77 18.11 2.30 0.72
N MET A 78 16.89 2.79 0.55
CA MET A 78 16.16 3.46 1.62
C MET A 78 15.99 2.55 2.83
N ARG A 79 15.57 1.29 2.63
CA ARG A 79 15.42 0.32 3.72
C ARG A 79 16.75 0.00 4.42
N GLU A 80 17.82 -0.21 3.66
CA GLU A 80 19.17 -0.43 4.21
C GLU A 80 19.59 0.77 5.08
N ARG A 81 19.42 1.99 4.56
CA ARG A 81 19.74 3.21 5.29
C ARG A 81 18.89 3.37 6.55
N GLN A 82 17.57 3.20 6.46
CA GLN A 82 16.68 3.25 7.61
C GLN A 82 17.05 2.23 8.69
N THR A 83 17.40 0.99 8.32
CA THR A 83 17.81 -0.04 9.28
C THR A 83 19.04 0.40 10.10
N LEU A 84 19.99 1.09 9.48
CA LEU A 84 21.19 1.59 10.15
C LEU A 84 20.87 2.83 11.02
N GLU A 85 20.16 3.80 10.48
CA GLU A 85 19.86 5.07 11.13
C GLU A 85 18.92 4.92 12.34
N LEU A 86 17.89 4.10 12.22
CA LEU A 86 16.94 3.87 13.31
C LEU A 86 17.55 3.08 14.48
N ALA A 87 18.71 2.46 14.30
CA ALA A 87 19.45 1.76 15.35
C ALA A 87 20.45 2.64 16.10
N GLN A 88 20.66 3.89 15.68
CA GLN A 88 21.52 4.84 16.37
C GLN A 88 20.81 5.51 17.54
N ASP A 89 21.56 6.04 18.51
CA ASP A 89 21.00 6.81 19.64
C ASP A 89 20.42 8.16 19.17
N GLU A 90 21.08 8.80 18.20
CA GLU A 90 20.65 10.02 17.52
C GLU A 90 20.59 9.72 16.02
N GLY A 91 19.47 10.02 15.36
CA GLY A 91 19.24 9.74 13.95
C GLY A 91 19.22 11.00 13.10
N ASP A 92 19.61 10.86 11.84
CA ASP A 92 19.62 11.96 10.87
C ASP A 92 18.20 12.32 10.36
N TYR A 93 17.20 11.46 10.58
CA TYR A 93 15.87 11.64 10.01
C TYR A 93 14.81 12.03 11.04
N ASP A 94 14.05 13.08 10.73
CA ASP A 94 12.89 13.52 11.53
C ASP A 94 11.59 12.84 11.12
N LEU A 95 11.46 12.47 9.82
CA LEU A 95 10.30 11.77 9.28
C LEU A 95 10.77 10.75 8.24
N ILE A 96 10.22 9.55 8.31
CA ILE A 96 10.51 8.50 7.34
C ILE A 96 9.25 8.01 6.65
N ALA A 97 9.37 7.67 5.36
CA ALA A 97 8.40 6.83 4.68
C ALA A 97 8.79 5.35 4.84
N TYR A 98 7.82 4.49 5.08
CA TYR A 98 8.04 3.05 5.17
C TYR A 98 6.93 2.29 4.44
N VAL A 99 7.24 1.10 3.93
CA VAL A 99 6.21 0.19 3.42
C VAL A 99 5.57 -0.59 4.56
N VAL A 100 4.34 -1.03 4.36
CA VAL A 100 3.50 -1.70 5.36
C VAL A 100 4.21 -2.81 6.15
N PHE A 101 5.03 -3.63 5.50
CA PHE A 101 5.69 -4.74 6.18
C PHE A 101 6.95 -4.34 6.96
N SER A 102 7.64 -3.24 6.63
CA SER A 102 8.76 -2.70 7.41
C SER A 102 8.30 -2.11 8.75
N LYS A 103 7.04 -1.66 8.84
CA LYS A 103 6.47 -1.15 10.08
C LYS A 103 6.56 -2.16 11.23
N ALA A 104 6.27 -3.43 10.95
CA ALA A 104 6.33 -4.47 11.99
C ALA A 104 7.73 -4.59 12.61
N ASP A 105 8.76 -4.55 11.77
CA ASP A 105 10.15 -4.60 12.22
C ASP A 105 10.50 -3.36 13.08
N TYR A 106 10.17 -2.17 12.60
CA TYR A 106 10.48 -0.92 13.29
C TYR A 106 9.72 -0.75 14.61
N VAL A 107 8.44 -1.14 14.66
CA VAL A 107 7.66 -1.09 15.91
C VAL A 107 8.11 -2.17 16.89
N TYR A 108 8.44 -3.36 16.42
CA TYR A 108 9.00 -4.44 17.26
C TYR A 108 10.33 -4.02 17.90
N ALA A 109 11.21 -3.39 17.13
CA ALA A 109 12.49 -2.86 17.60
C ALA A 109 12.35 -1.55 18.42
N ASP A 110 11.14 -1.07 18.67
CA ASP A 110 10.84 0.17 19.40
C ASP A 110 11.44 1.44 18.75
N GLN A 111 11.48 1.48 17.43
CA GLN A 111 12.14 2.52 16.65
C GLN A 111 11.21 3.62 16.14
N LEU A 112 9.87 3.47 16.27
CA LEU A 112 8.89 4.48 15.88
C LEU A 112 8.15 5.06 17.07
N GLU A 113 7.82 6.34 16.98
CA GLU A 113 7.00 7.04 17.95
C GLU A 113 5.54 6.58 17.90
N ASN A 114 4.93 6.46 19.10
CA ASN A 114 3.49 6.34 19.22
C ASN A 114 2.85 7.71 19.00
N LEU A 115 2.07 7.83 17.93
CA LEU A 115 1.49 9.09 17.50
C LEU A 115 0.32 9.58 18.37
N ALA A 116 -0.27 8.74 19.19
CA ALA A 116 -1.43 9.12 20.03
C ALA A 116 -1.12 10.34 20.89
N ARG A 117 0.09 10.43 21.46
CA ARG A 117 0.49 11.55 22.31
C ARG A 117 0.49 12.90 21.58
N TYR A 118 0.84 12.90 20.29
CA TYR A 118 0.85 14.12 19.49
C TYR A 118 -0.55 14.55 19.10
N PHE A 119 -1.42 13.62 18.71
CA PHE A 119 -2.83 13.90 18.44
C PHE A 119 -3.62 14.33 19.69
N MET A 120 -3.19 13.93 20.88
CA MET A 120 -3.80 14.38 22.16
C MET A 120 -3.23 15.72 22.65
N ASN A 121 -2.15 16.23 22.05
CA ASN A 121 -1.59 17.52 22.43
C ASN A 121 -2.30 18.67 21.71
N PRO A 122 -3.10 19.50 22.43
CA PRO A 122 -3.89 20.56 21.81
C PRO A 122 -3.05 21.69 21.20
N LYS A 123 -1.73 21.75 21.48
CA LYS A 123 -0.81 22.70 20.87
C LYS A 123 -0.33 22.24 19.49
N LEU A 124 -0.42 20.94 19.20
CA LEU A 124 0.09 20.34 17.96
C LEU A 124 -1.04 19.83 17.06
N ALA A 125 -2.07 19.24 17.67
CA ALA A 125 -3.18 18.63 16.95
C ALA A 125 -4.06 19.67 16.27
N ASN A 126 -4.24 19.56 14.96
CA ASN A 126 -5.21 20.34 14.20
C ASN A 126 -6.62 19.77 14.47
N PRO A 127 -7.53 20.53 15.10
CA PRO A 127 -8.90 20.05 15.38
C PRO A 127 -9.72 19.79 14.11
N ALA A 128 -9.32 20.34 12.95
CA ALA A 128 -9.94 20.13 11.67
C ALA A 128 -9.32 19.00 10.84
N TYR A 129 -8.42 18.21 11.43
CA TYR A 129 -7.67 17.16 10.72
C TYR A 129 -8.58 16.09 10.11
N ASP A 130 -9.72 15.79 10.73
CA ASP A 130 -10.71 14.79 10.27
C ASP A 130 -10.06 13.43 9.93
N ALA A 131 -9.72 12.69 10.97
CA ALA A 131 -9.11 11.36 10.82
C ALA A 131 -10.07 10.32 10.22
N ASP A 132 -11.38 10.54 10.33
CA ASP A 132 -12.41 9.63 9.78
C ASP A 132 -12.50 9.68 8.24
N ASP A 133 -11.93 10.71 7.62
CA ASP A 133 -11.81 10.82 6.16
C ASP A 133 -10.65 10.01 5.58
N LEU A 134 -9.71 9.56 6.42
CA LEU A 134 -8.66 8.63 5.99
C LEU A 134 -9.27 7.25 5.71
N ILE A 135 -8.76 6.56 4.68
CA ILE A 135 -9.25 5.24 4.29
C ILE A 135 -8.92 4.22 5.38
N ASP A 136 -9.96 3.76 6.10
CA ASP A 136 -9.89 2.89 7.28
C ASP A 136 -8.93 1.69 7.12
N GLY A 137 -9.02 0.97 5.99
CA GLY A 137 -8.19 -0.21 5.71
C GLY A 137 -6.69 0.11 5.72
N TYR A 138 -6.34 1.31 5.25
CA TYR A 138 -4.95 1.79 5.25
C TYR A 138 -4.50 2.28 6.61
N VAL A 139 -5.32 3.02 7.34
CA VAL A 139 -5.01 3.43 8.72
C VAL A 139 -4.69 2.21 9.56
N TYR A 140 -5.51 1.16 9.44
CA TYR A 140 -5.30 -0.09 10.16
C TYR A 140 -4.04 -0.84 9.67
N ASN A 141 -3.93 -1.06 8.36
CA ASN A 141 -2.86 -1.87 7.79
C ASN A 141 -1.49 -1.16 7.87
N ILE A 142 -1.44 0.14 7.56
CA ILE A 142 -0.19 0.91 7.46
C ILE A 142 0.15 1.62 8.77
N GLY A 143 -0.84 2.21 9.46
CA GLY A 143 -0.60 3.05 10.63
C GLY A 143 -0.55 2.27 11.94
N PHE A 144 -1.44 1.30 12.12
CA PHE A 144 -1.60 0.57 13.39
C PHE A 144 -0.63 -0.61 13.50
N ALA A 145 -0.09 -0.85 14.69
CA ALA A 145 0.68 -2.05 15.01
C ALA A 145 0.44 -2.47 16.47
N GLY A 146 0.67 -3.75 16.76
CA GLY A 146 0.47 -4.34 18.08
C GLY A 146 -0.96 -4.83 18.32
N GLY A 147 -1.23 -5.30 19.55
CA GLY A 147 -2.48 -5.96 19.92
C GLY A 147 -2.60 -7.37 19.34
N ASN A 148 -3.79 -7.97 19.46
CA ASN A 148 -4.02 -9.37 19.10
C ASN A 148 -3.77 -9.69 17.62
N LYS A 149 -3.99 -8.73 16.72
CA LYS A 149 -3.73 -8.91 15.28
C LYS A 149 -2.28 -8.65 14.86
N GLY A 150 -1.56 -7.83 15.60
CA GLY A 150 -0.19 -7.44 15.26
C GLY A 150 0.87 -8.44 15.74
N TYR A 151 0.53 -9.37 16.60
CA TYR A 151 1.45 -10.36 17.19
C TYR A 151 2.78 -9.79 17.67
N LEU A 152 2.76 -8.56 18.16
CA LEU A 152 3.90 -7.96 18.82
C LEU A 152 3.72 -8.14 20.32
N GLN A 153 4.37 -9.18 20.85
CA GLN A 153 4.32 -9.51 22.27
C GLN A 153 4.68 -8.28 23.12
N GLY A 154 3.86 -8.02 24.15
CA GLY A 154 4.06 -6.88 25.07
C GLY A 154 3.75 -5.51 24.48
N LYS A 155 3.32 -5.40 23.23
CA LYS A 155 2.87 -4.13 22.62
C LYS A 155 1.34 -4.07 22.57
N THR A 156 0.77 -3.04 23.16
CA THR A 156 -0.65 -2.69 22.93
C THR A 156 -0.82 -2.12 21.55
N GLY A 157 -1.97 -2.38 20.92
CA GLY A 157 -2.27 -1.78 19.61
C GLY A 157 -2.26 -0.26 19.68
N SER A 158 -1.47 0.38 18.82
CA SER A 158 -1.36 1.85 18.75
C SER A 158 -1.01 2.31 17.35
N LEU A 159 -1.13 3.63 17.14
CA LEU A 159 -0.84 4.28 15.87
C LEU A 159 0.63 4.71 15.83
N TYR A 160 1.38 4.23 14.85
CA TYR A 160 2.81 4.51 14.67
C TYR A 160 3.12 5.25 13.36
N GLY A 161 2.12 5.48 12.53
CA GLY A 161 2.24 6.27 11.32
C GLY A 161 0.90 6.57 10.68
N ILE A 162 0.91 7.39 9.66
CA ILE A 162 -0.25 7.77 8.87
C ILE A 162 -0.09 7.24 7.45
N PRO A 163 -1.14 6.67 6.82
CA PRO A 163 -1.09 6.31 5.41
C PRO A 163 -0.74 7.51 4.54
N TYR A 164 0.22 7.33 3.64
CA TYR A 164 0.63 8.38 2.73
C TYR A 164 1.17 7.79 1.42
N GLY A 165 0.41 7.93 0.35
CA GLY A 165 0.64 7.23 -0.90
C GLY A 165 -0.03 5.85 -0.92
N SER A 166 -1.33 5.80 -0.64
CA SER A 166 -2.11 4.56 -0.66
C SER A 166 -2.21 3.99 -2.06
N GLU A 167 -1.94 2.70 -2.19
CA GLU A 167 -2.00 1.96 -3.44
C GLU A 167 -2.95 0.77 -3.33
N THR A 168 -3.74 0.56 -4.36
CA THR A 168 -4.60 -0.62 -4.46
C THR A 168 -4.43 -1.30 -5.81
N SER A 169 -5.06 -2.46 -6.00
CA SER A 169 -5.05 -3.15 -7.29
C SER A 169 -6.29 -2.84 -8.10
N VAL A 170 -6.06 -2.56 -9.36
CA VAL A 170 -7.09 -2.29 -10.38
C VAL A 170 -6.73 -3.01 -11.68
N LEU A 171 -7.72 -3.19 -12.54
CA LEU A 171 -7.53 -3.73 -13.87
C LEU A 171 -7.39 -2.60 -14.88
N GLY A 172 -6.19 -2.44 -15.44
CA GLY A 172 -5.97 -1.65 -16.65
C GLY A 172 -6.24 -2.51 -17.89
N TYR A 173 -6.99 -2.01 -18.87
CA TYR A 173 -7.30 -2.76 -20.10
C TYR A 173 -7.24 -1.88 -21.35
N ARG A 174 -6.90 -2.46 -22.49
CA ARG A 174 -6.82 -1.83 -23.79
C ARG A 174 -8.23 -1.65 -24.39
N LYS A 175 -8.79 -0.45 -24.27
CA LYS A 175 -10.12 -0.09 -24.81
C LYS A 175 -10.23 -0.36 -26.31
N ASP A 176 -9.18 -0.12 -27.06
CA ASP A 176 -9.14 -0.33 -28.50
C ASP A 176 -9.21 -1.83 -28.88
N ILE A 177 -8.48 -2.69 -28.18
CA ILE A 177 -8.52 -4.15 -28.37
C ILE A 177 -9.88 -4.72 -27.97
N PHE A 178 -10.39 -4.33 -26.81
CA PHE A 178 -11.70 -4.75 -26.32
C PHE A 178 -12.82 -4.35 -27.28
N LYS A 179 -12.79 -3.10 -27.77
CA LYS A 179 -13.76 -2.62 -28.77
C LYS A 179 -13.63 -3.37 -30.11
N LYS A 180 -12.41 -3.59 -30.60
CA LYS A 180 -12.14 -4.28 -31.86
C LYS A 180 -12.75 -5.69 -31.89
N HIS A 181 -12.69 -6.41 -30.78
CA HIS A 181 -13.12 -7.80 -30.69
C HIS A 181 -14.45 -7.99 -29.95
N GLY A 182 -15.14 -6.90 -29.58
CA GLY A 182 -16.42 -6.97 -28.86
C GLY A 182 -16.30 -7.62 -27.48
N LEU A 183 -15.13 -7.54 -26.83
CA LEU A 183 -14.88 -8.10 -25.51
C LEU A 183 -15.52 -7.24 -24.43
N LYS A 184 -16.08 -7.87 -23.41
CA LYS A 184 -16.53 -7.20 -22.20
C LYS A 184 -15.36 -7.10 -21.21
N VAL A 185 -15.34 -6.01 -20.43
CA VAL A 185 -14.39 -5.85 -19.33
C VAL A 185 -14.75 -6.89 -18.26
N PRO A 186 -13.80 -7.75 -17.82
CA PRO A 186 -14.09 -8.81 -16.88
C PRO A 186 -14.44 -8.26 -15.49
N GLU A 187 -15.55 -8.70 -14.92
CA GLU A 187 -16.01 -8.32 -13.59
C GLU A 187 -15.70 -9.38 -12.52
N ASN A 188 -15.41 -10.61 -12.95
CA ASN A 188 -15.10 -11.76 -12.09
C ASN A 188 -13.93 -12.58 -12.62
N TYR A 189 -13.46 -13.56 -11.82
CA TYR A 189 -12.29 -14.37 -12.16
C TYR A 189 -12.51 -15.30 -13.34
N GLU A 190 -13.72 -15.85 -13.55
CA GLU A 190 -14.01 -16.68 -14.71
C GLU A 190 -13.86 -15.88 -16.00
N GLU A 191 -14.45 -14.69 -16.04
CA GLU A 191 -14.33 -13.76 -17.17
C GLU A 191 -12.90 -13.29 -17.38
N LEU A 192 -12.16 -12.98 -16.27
CA LEU A 192 -10.77 -12.55 -16.35
C LEU A 192 -9.90 -13.60 -17.05
N LEU A 193 -9.98 -14.85 -16.61
CA LEU A 193 -9.17 -15.92 -17.15
C LEU A 193 -9.58 -16.28 -18.59
N ASP A 194 -10.89 -16.25 -18.88
CA ASP A 194 -11.41 -16.47 -20.24
C ASP A 194 -10.87 -15.40 -21.20
N VAL A 195 -10.99 -14.12 -20.85
CA VAL A 195 -10.52 -13.01 -21.69
C VAL A 195 -8.99 -13.06 -21.82
N ALA A 196 -8.25 -13.30 -20.73
CA ALA A 196 -6.81 -13.41 -20.77
C ALA A 196 -6.33 -14.49 -21.77
N CYS A 197 -7.01 -15.62 -21.86
CA CYS A 197 -6.64 -16.70 -22.79
C CYS A 197 -7.28 -16.60 -24.17
N LYS A 198 -8.26 -15.72 -24.37
CA LYS A 198 -8.82 -15.41 -25.70
C LYS A 198 -7.95 -14.45 -26.49
N ILE A 199 -7.37 -13.45 -25.85
CA ILE A 199 -6.61 -12.38 -26.50
C ILE A 199 -5.46 -12.90 -27.36
N PRO A 200 -4.59 -13.82 -26.88
CA PRO A 200 -3.51 -14.36 -27.71
C PRO A 200 -3.97 -15.08 -28.99
N LYS A 201 -5.21 -15.58 -28.99
CA LYS A 201 -5.83 -16.23 -30.16
C LYS A 201 -6.42 -15.22 -31.13
N LEU A 202 -6.88 -14.07 -30.64
CA LEU A 202 -7.47 -12.99 -31.43
C LEU A 202 -6.43 -12.02 -31.98
N GLU A 203 -5.34 -11.81 -31.24
CA GLU A 203 -4.21 -10.94 -31.55
C GLU A 203 -2.91 -11.74 -31.41
N PRO A 204 -2.49 -12.50 -32.42
CA PRO A 204 -1.23 -13.26 -32.36
C PRO A 204 -0.04 -12.37 -32.03
N GLY A 205 0.74 -12.76 -31.03
CA GLY A 205 1.88 -11.99 -30.52
C GLY A 205 1.55 -11.04 -29.36
N MET A 206 0.25 -10.91 -29.00
CA MET A 206 -0.17 -10.13 -27.82
C MET A 206 -0.53 -11.06 -26.69
N GLY A 207 0.02 -10.83 -25.49
CA GLY A 207 -0.39 -11.52 -24.27
C GLY A 207 -1.74 -11.01 -23.76
N GLY A 208 -2.49 -11.88 -23.06
CA GLY A 208 -3.78 -11.51 -22.51
C GLY A 208 -3.67 -10.56 -21.34
N LEU A 209 -2.88 -10.94 -20.32
CA LEU A 209 -2.64 -10.16 -19.12
C LEU A 209 -1.16 -10.24 -18.72
N SER A 210 -0.57 -9.09 -18.40
CA SER A 210 0.77 -9.03 -17.85
C SER A 210 0.72 -9.08 -16.32
N SER A 211 1.52 -9.96 -15.72
CA SER A 211 1.62 -10.16 -14.26
C SER A 211 3.07 -10.37 -13.84
N ARG A 212 3.35 -10.16 -12.56
CA ARG A 212 4.63 -10.52 -11.94
C ARG A 212 4.69 -12.03 -11.75
N ALA A 213 5.86 -12.62 -11.97
CA ALA A 213 6.09 -14.06 -11.79
C ALA A 213 7.52 -14.38 -11.31
N ALA A 214 8.45 -13.43 -11.40
CA ALA A 214 9.83 -13.60 -10.98
C ALA A 214 9.92 -14.07 -9.52
N SER A 215 10.91 -14.94 -9.25
CA SER A 215 11.11 -15.58 -7.95
C SER A 215 11.17 -14.59 -6.77
N GLY A 216 10.74 -15.02 -5.61
CA GLY A 216 10.69 -14.25 -4.38
C GLY A 216 9.51 -13.29 -4.31
N HIS A 217 9.76 -12.04 -3.93
CA HIS A 217 8.68 -11.07 -3.68
C HIS A 217 7.69 -10.90 -4.85
N HIS A 218 8.13 -10.96 -6.10
CA HIS A 218 7.28 -10.72 -7.25
C HIS A 218 6.20 -11.78 -7.43
N ALA A 219 6.56 -13.06 -7.43
CA ALA A 219 5.59 -14.15 -7.54
C ALA A 219 4.66 -14.21 -6.32
N ALA A 220 5.19 -13.98 -5.10
CA ALA A 220 4.37 -13.90 -3.89
C ALA A 220 3.36 -12.73 -3.97
N HIS A 221 3.79 -11.55 -4.44
CA HIS A 221 2.89 -10.40 -4.62
C HIS A 221 1.76 -10.72 -5.59
N ALA A 222 2.08 -11.27 -6.77
CA ALA A 222 1.07 -11.64 -7.76
C ALA A 222 0.07 -12.67 -7.23
N PHE A 223 0.55 -13.70 -6.54
CA PHE A 223 -0.32 -14.67 -5.88
C PHE A 223 -1.27 -14.02 -4.87
N LEU A 224 -0.79 -13.09 -4.05
CA LEU A 224 -1.60 -12.38 -3.06
C LEU A 224 -2.70 -11.53 -3.70
N LEU A 225 -2.48 -10.97 -4.90
CA LEU A 225 -3.51 -10.25 -5.66
C LEU A 225 -4.73 -11.14 -5.92
N HIS A 226 -4.51 -12.44 -6.11
CA HIS A 226 -5.58 -13.41 -6.40
C HIS A 226 -6.12 -14.09 -5.14
N LEU A 227 -5.29 -14.24 -4.10
CA LEU A 227 -5.64 -15.00 -2.89
C LEU A 227 -6.84 -14.39 -2.14
N ALA A 228 -6.78 -13.09 -1.86
CA ALA A 228 -7.80 -12.41 -1.07
C ALA A 228 -9.18 -12.36 -1.76
N PRO A 229 -9.31 -12.00 -3.05
CA PRO A 229 -10.59 -12.07 -3.76
C PRO A 229 -11.19 -13.48 -3.81
N LEU A 230 -10.36 -14.52 -3.93
CA LEU A 230 -10.80 -15.91 -3.93
C LEU A 230 -11.10 -16.47 -2.53
N GLY A 231 -11.05 -15.62 -1.50
CA GLY A 231 -11.42 -15.95 -0.12
C GLY A 231 -10.30 -16.57 0.71
N GLY A 232 -9.07 -16.59 0.19
CA GLY A 232 -7.90 -17.13 0.89
C GLY A 232 -7.23 -16.13 1.83
N ARG A 233 -6.35 -16.68 2.68
CA ARG A 233 -5.46 -16.00 3.62
C ARG A 233 -4.16 -16.78 3.74
N ILE A 234 -3.11 -16.09 4.19
CA ILE A 234 -1.85 -16.77 4.54
C ILE A 234 -2.00 -17.50 5.87
N PHE A 235 -2.64 -16.87 6.85
CA PHE A 235 -2.90 -17.42 8.17
C PHE A 235 -4.39 -17.37 8.52
N ASP A 236 -4.84 -18.29 9.38
CA ASP A 236 -6.14 -18.21 10.04
C ASP A 236 -6.13 -17.24 11.25
N ALA A 237 -7.23 -17.18 11.97
CA ALA A 237 -7.36 -16.31 13.16
C ALA A 237 -6.43 -16.74 14.30
N GLU A 238 -6.03 -17.99 14.34
CA GLU A 238 -5.11 -18.58 15.28
C GLU A 238 -3.66 -18.56 14.79
N TRP A 239 -3.41 -17.89 13.66
CA TRP A 239 -2.11 -17.78 13.01
C TRP A 239 -1.51 -19.12 12.55
N ASN A 240 -2.34 -20.12 12.29
CA ASN A 240 -1.85 -21.30 11.58
C ASN A 240 -1.77 -20.96 10.08
N PRO A 241 -0.70 -21.39 9.39
CA PRO A 241 -0.61 -21.23 7.95
C PRO A 241 -1.72 -22.00 7.24
N VAL A 242 -2.50 -21.32 6.41
CA VAL A 242 -3.63 -21.91 5.65
C VAL A 242 -3.55 -21.58 4.14
N VAL A 243 -2.38 -21.16 3.68
CA VAL A 243 -2.13 -20.77 2.29
C VAL A 243 -2.38 -21.93 1.30
N ASN A 244 -2.35 -23.17 1.77
CA ASN A 244 -2.56 -24.39 1.02
C ASN A 244 -4.02 -24.88 0.98
N ASN A 245 -4.96 -24.09 1.48
CA ASN A 245 -6.37 -24.42 1.40
C ASN A 245 -6.91 -24.29 -0.06
N LYS A 246 -8.17 -24.65 -0.30
CA LYS A 246 -8.81 -24.59 -1.62
C LYS A 246 -8.62 -23.21 -2.30
N ALA A 247 -8.77 -22.12 -1.55
CA ALA A 247 -8.63 -20.78 -2.10
C ALA A 247 -7.19 -20.48 -2.51
N GLY A 248 -6.20 -20.94 -1.74
CA GLY A 248 -4.78 -20.83 -2.09
C GLY A 248 -4.45 -21.59 -3.37
N VAL A 249 -4.92 -22.81 -3.51
CA VAL A 249 -4.74 -23.60 -4.73
C VAL A 249 -5.41 -22.94 -5.94
N GLN A 250 -6.62 -22.40 -5.77
CA GLN A 250 -7.31 -21.65 -6.82
C GLN A 250 -6.53 -20.39 -7.24
N ALA A 251 -5.98 -19.66 -6.28
CA ALA A 251 -5.17 -18.45 -6.55
C ALA A 251 -3.88 -18.78 -7.32
N ALA A 252 -3.18 -19.85 -6.95
CA ALA A 252 -1.99 -20.29 -7.67
C ALA A 252 -2.30 -20.76 -9.09
N ASN A 253 -3.40 -21.50 -9.28
CA ASN A 253 -3.86 -21.92 -10.61
C ASN A 253 -4.31 -20.72 -11.47
N ALA A 254 -4.97 -19.71 -10.89
CA ALA A 254 -5.33 -18.49 -11.60
C ALA A 254 -4.07 -17.74 -12.08
N LEU A 255 -3.08 -17.59 -11.20
CA LEU A 255 -1.80 -16.97 -11.57
C LEU A 255 -1.09 -17.77 -12.67
N LYS A 256 -1.06 -19.11 -12.57
CA LYS A 256 -0.47 -19.96 -13.60
C LYS A 256 -1.18 -19.76 -14.96
N THR A 257 -2.51 -19.78 -14.99
CA THR A 257 -3.28 -19.53 -16.21
C THR A 257 -2.97 -18.15 -16.81
N ILE A 258 -2.87 -17.12 -15.97
CA ILE A 258 -2.52 -15.75 -16.40
C ILE A 258 -1.13 -15.73 -17.04
N VAL A 259 -0.15 -16.38 -16.44
CA VAL A 259 1.23 -16.44 -16.96
C VAL A 259 1.29 -17.24 -18.25
N ASP A 260 0.60 -18.38 -18.34
CA ASP A 260 0.54 -19.23 -19.52
C ASP A 260 -0.13 -18.53 -20.73
N CYS A 261 -1.10 -17.63 -20.46
CA CYS A 261 -1.79 -16.81 -21.46
C CYS A 261 -1.17 -15.39 -21.59
N GLY A 262 -0.08 -15.14 -20.89
CA GLY A 262 0.64 -13.86 -20.87
C GLY A 262 1.53 -13.65 -22.10
N PRO A 263 2.32 -12.57 -22.11
CA PRO A 263 3.30 -12.31 -23.16
C PRO A 263 4.49 -13.29 -23.05
N GLU A 264 5.28 -13.38 -24.12
CA GLU A 264 6.52 -14.16 -24.09
C GLU A 264 7.43 -13.75 -22.93
N GLY A 265 7.94 -14.73 -22.18
CA GLY A 265 8.80 -14.52 -21.02
C GLY A 265 8.05 -14.15 -19.72
N ALA A 266 6.72 -14.12 -19.70
CA ALA A 266 5.91 -13.71 -18.56
C ALA A 266 6.30 -14.42 -17.24
N ALA A 267 6.73 -15.67 -17.27
CA ALA A 267 7.15 -16.45 -16.10
C ALA A 267 8.39 -15.87 -15.37
N SER A 268 9.14 -14.98 -16.01
CA SER A 268 10.32 -14.32 -15.42
C SER A 268 10.10 -12.84 -15.07
N PHE A 269 8.89 -12.29 -15.30
CA PHE A 269 8.64 -10.88 -15.13
C PHE A 269 8.63 -10.46 -13.66
N GLY A 270 9.44 -9.45 -13.33
CA GLY A 270 9.23 -8.61 -12.17
C GLY A 270 8.20 -7.51 -12.45
N PHE A 271 8.11 -6.54 -11.56
CA PHE A 271 7.18 -5.40 -11.74
C PHE A 271 7.52 -4.57 -12.98
N GLY A 272 8.83 -4.29 -13.19
CA GLY A 272 9.28 -3.45 -14.31
C GLY A 272 8.96 -4.06 -15.66
N GLU A 273 9.22 -5.35 -15.83
CA GLU A 273 8.97 -6.09 -17.07
C GLU A 273 7.45 -6.23 -17.33
N ALA A 274 6.67 -6.55 -16.30
CA ALA A 274 5.22 -6.66 -16.42
C ALA A 274 4.58 -5.32 -16.83
N LEU A 275 4.96 -4.22 -16.19
CA LEU A 275 4.52 -2.89 -16.57
C LEU A 275 5.05 -2.50 -17.97
N GLY A 276 6.33 -2.73 -18.24
CA GLY A 276 6.96 -2.43 -19.52
C GLY A 276 6.25 -3.10 -20.70
N SER A 277 5.87 -4.36 -20.56
CA SER A 277 5.09 -5.12 -21.56
C SER A 277 3.73 -4.45 -21.83
N PHE A 278 3.02 -3.98 -20.80
CA PHE A 278 1.76 -3.27 -20.97
C PHE A 278 1.96 -1.88 -21.61
N LEU A 279 2.98 -1.13 -21.19
CA LEU A 279 3.33 0.18 -21.77
C LEU A 279 3.75 0.07 -23.25
N ALA A 280 4.43 -1.00 -23.61
CA ALA A 280 4.81 -1.28 -25.01
C ALA A 280 3.60 -1.69 -25.88
N GLY A 281 2.49 -2.12 -25.25
CA GLY A 281 1.30 -2.61 -25.92
C GLY A 281 1.37 -4.10 -26.28
N ASP A 282 2.29 -4.85 -25.67
CA ASP A 282 2.48 -6.28 -25.88
C ASP A 282 1.45 -7.12 -25.13
N THR A 283 0.65 -6.49 -24.25
CA THR A 283 -0.46 -7.12 -23.54
C THR A 283 -1.72 -6.25 -23.59
N ALA A 284 -2.88 -6.89 -23.48
CA ALA A 284 -4.16 -6.22 -23.50
C ALA A 284 -4.67 -5.84 -22.11
N MET A 285 -4.18 -6.48 -21.06
CA MET A 285 -4.56 -6.21 -19.67
C MET A 285 -3.34 -6.15 -18.75
N PHE A 286 -3.48 -5.40 -17.66
CA PHE A 286 -2.54 -5.30 -16.55
C PHE A 286 -3.31 -5.23 -15.23
N LEU A 287 -3.04 -6.15 -14.32
CA LEU A 287 -3.68 -6.21 -13.01
C LEU A 287 -2.62 -6.09 -11.92
N ASP A 288 -2.47 -4.88 -11.39
CA ASP A 288 -1.48 -4.57 -10.35
C ASP A 288 -1.82 -3.21 -9.69
N THR A 289 -0.84 -2.54 -9.12
CA THR A 289 -0.98 -1.31 -8.35
C THR A 289 -1.43 -0.08 -9.16
N THR A 290 -2.18 0.80 -8.51
CA THR A 290 -2.66 2.08 -9.07
C THR A 290 -1.55 3.08 -9.40
N VAL A 291 -0.35 2.94 -8.83
CA VAL A 291 0.77 3.87 -9.02
C VAL A 291 1.22 4.02 -10.48
N VAL A 292 0.85 3.07 -11.33
CA VAL A 292 1.30 3.04 -12.74
C VAL A 292 0.54 3.99 -13.66
N ALA A 293 -0.59 4.53 -13.22
CA ALA A 293 -1.48 5.33 -14.08
C ALA A 293 -0.75 6.51 -14.73
N GLY A 294 0.07 7.24 -13.98
CA GLY A 294 0.85 8.37 -14.52
C GLY A 294 1.90 7.96 -15.56
N GLN A 295 2.40 6.72 -15.50
CA GLN A 295 3.35 6.22 -16.51
C GLN A 295 2.63 5.76 -17.78
N ILE A 296 1.40 5.25 -17.65
CA ILE A 296 0.58 4.80 -18.78
C ILE A 296 0.16 5.99 -19.66
N ASP A 297 -0.09 7.14 -19.05
CA ASP A 297 -0.49 8.37 -19.76
C ASP A 297 0.70 9.26 -20.18
N ASP A 298 1.94 8.86 -19.88
CA ASP A 298 3.15 9.56 -20.28
C ASP A 298 3.61 9.12 -21.68
N PRO A 299 3.52 9.99 -22.73
CA PRO A 299 3.90 9.63 -24.10
C PRO A 299 5.40 9.33 -24.26
N ALA A 300 6.25 9.75 -23.30
CA ALA A 300 7.67 9.41 -23.31
C ALA A 300 7.94 7.96 -22.85
N LYS A 301 6.96 7.34 -22.17
CA LYS A 301 7.11 6.00 -21.57
C LYS A 301 6.16 4.97 -22.17
N SER A 302 5.04 5.40 -22.75
CA SER A 302 3.93 4.54 -23.13
C SER A 302 3.52 4.66 -24.59
N LYS A 303 3.33 3.54 -25.27
CA LYS A 303 2.73 3.43 -26.60
C LYS A 303 1.21 3.29 -26.57
N VAL A 304 0.64 3.20 -25.36
CA VAL A 304 -0.79 2.96 -25.14
C VAL A 304 -1.52 4.16 -24.56
N VAL A 305 -0.93 5.35 -24.59
CA VAL A 305 -1.52 6.62 -24.15
C VAL A 305 -2.93 6.80 -24.75
N GLY A 306 -3.90 7.12 -23.91
CA GLY A 306 -5.30 7.33 -24.31
C GLY A 306 -6.07 6.05 -24.68
N LYS A 307 -5.40 4.88 -24.76
CA LYS A 307 -6.01 3.61 -25.13
C LYS A 307 -6.41 2.76 -23.92
N VAL A 308 -6.00 3.13 -22.72
CA VAL A 308 -6.26 2.37 -21.51
C VAL A 308 -7.57 2.81 -20.85
N GLY A 309 -8.35 1.83 -20.41
CA GLY A 309 -9.47 1.98 -19.48
C GLY A 309 -9.11 1.35 -18.14
N TRP A 310 -9.77 1.78 -17.10
CA TRP A 310 -9.60 1.26 -15.75
C TRP A 310 -10.88 0.63 -15.25
N ALA A 311 -10.76 -0.48 -14.57
CA ALA A 311 -11.87 -1.19 -13.94
C ALA A 311 -11.45 -1.70 -12.57
N MET A 312 -12.46 -2.04 -11.76
CA MET A 312 -12.24 -2.68 -10.47
C MET A 312 -11.48 -3.99 -10.62
N HIS A 313 -10.72 -4.36 -9.59
CA HIS A 313 -10.18 -5.72 -9.49
C HIS A 313 -11.32 -6.73 -9.62
N PRO A 314 -11.23 -7.74 -10.53
CA PRO A 314 -12.29 -8.71 -10.73
C PRO A 314 -12.67 -9.43 -9.44
N GLN A 315 -13.97 -9.60 -9.23
CA GLN A 315 -14.51 -10.22 -8.03
C GLN A 315 -14.32 -11.75 -8.09
N GLY A 316 -13.89 -12.33 -6.98
CA GLY A 316 -13.98 -13.76 -6.72
C GLY A 316 -15.21 -14.09 -5.86
N VAL A 317 -15.03 -14.81 -4.75
CA VAL A 317 -16.09 -15.05 -3.76
C VAL A 317 -16.42 -13.77 -2.97
N ARG A 318 -15.53 -12.78 -3.02
CA ARG A 318 -15.73 -11.44 -2.48
C ARG A 318 -15.00 -10.41 -3.35
N ARG A 319 -15.37 -9.14 -3.20
CA ARG A 319 -14.49 -8.07 -3.65
C ARG A 319 -13.28 -7.98 -2.72
N GLY A 320 -12.13 -7.70 -3.27
CA GLY A 320 -10.90 -7.50 -2.53
C GLY A 320 -9.86 -6.85 -3.43
N SER A 321 -9.08 -5.98 -2.87
CA SER A 321 -7.93 -5.37 -3.53
C SER A 321 -6.76 -5.31 -2.55
N GLN A 322 -5.57 -5.07 -3.06
CA GLN A 322 -4.39 -4.97 -2.20
C GLN A 322 -4.46 -3.73 -1.31
N THR A 323 -3.87 -3.83 -0.12
CA THR A 323 -3.41 -2.71 0.68
C THR A 323 -1.91 -2.56 0.46
N GLY A 324 -1.54 -1.65 -0.42
CA GLY A 324 -0.16 -1.35 -0.77
C GLY A 324 0.19 0.11 -0.45
N GLY A 325 1.39 0.52 -0.87
CA GLY A 325 1.87 1.88 -0.65
C GLY A 325 2.65 2.05 0.63
N PHE A 326 2.59 3.27 1.15
CA PHE A 326 3.47 3.72 2.21
C PHE A 326 2.71 4.33 3.39
N GLY A 327 3.38 4.32 4.54
CA GLY A 327 3.08 5.19 5.66
C GLY A 327 4.24 6.13 5.92
N ILE A 328 3.95 7.22 6.62
CA ILE A 328 4.96 8.09 7.20
C ILE A 328 4.93 7.99 8.71
N GLY A 329 6.10 7.93 9.32
CA GLY A 329 6.27 7.76 10.77
C GLY A 329 7.45 8.57 11.28
N ILE A 330 7.45 8.86 12.57
CA ILE A 330 8.47 9.63 13.27
C ILE A 330 9.41 8.65 13.96
N PRO A 331 10.72 8.66 13.64
CA PRO A 331 11.70 7.86 14.36
C PRO A 331 11.79 8.27 15.84
N LYS A 332 12.03 7.30 16.73
CA LYS A 332 12.24 7.61 18.15
C LYS A 332 13.51 8.42 18.43
N ASN A 333 14.51 8.27 17.59
CA ASN A 333 15.78 8.97 17.67
C ASN A 333 15.81 10.28 16.84
N ALA A 334 14.66 10.73 16.30
CA ALA A 334 14.54 12.00 15.61
C ALA A 334 14.80 13.20 16.54
N GLU A 335 15.44 14.24 16.05
CA GLU A 335 15.72 15.48 16.80
C GLU A 335 14.46 16.34 16.91
N HIS A 336 13.72 16.53 15.81
CA HIS A 336 12.63 17.52 15.71
C HIS A 336 11.25 16.87 15.64
N LYS A 337 10.90 16.00 16.60
CA LYS A 337 9.70 15.13 16.57
C LYS A 337 8.38 15.90 16.45
N GLU A 338 8.24 17.02 17.16
CA GLU A 338 7.00 17.82 17.14
C GLU A 338 6.84 18.55 15.81
N ALA A 339 7.91 19.13 15.27
CA ALA A 339 7.91 19.74 13.95
C ALA A 339 7.68 18.70 12.84
N ALA A 340 8.23 17.48 12.98
CA ALA A 340 7.96 16.36 12.09
C ALA A 340 6.48 15.92 12.13
N PHE A 341 5.85 15.93 13.32
CA PHE A 341 4.42 15.68 13.45
C PHE A 341 3.57 16.76 12.74
N LEU A 342 3.95 18.03 12.84
CA LEU A 342 3.27 19.11 12.14
C LEU A 342 3.38 18.96 10.62
N LEU A 343 4.55 18.58 10.09
CA LEU A 343 4.73 18.25 8.67
C LEU A 343 3.86 17.06 8.28
N MET A 344 3.90 15.97 9.06
CA MET A 344 3.08 14.77 8.82
C MET A 344 1.59 15.13 8.74
N GLN A 345 1.10 15.90 9.70
CA GLN A 345 -0.29 16.32 9.80
C GLN A 345 -0.69 17.23 8.62
N TRP A 346 0.19 18.14 8.17
CA TRP A 346 -0.03 18.99 7.01
C TRP A 346 -0.10 18.17 5.72
N LEU A 347 0.89 17.28 5.49
CA LEU A 347 0.94 16.41 4.31
C LEU A 347 -0.30 15.52 4.18
N THR A 348 -0.80 15.03 5.30
CA THR A 348 -1.94 14.10 5.35
C THR A 348 -3.27 14.77 5.66
N SER A 349 -3.33 16.12 5.76
CA SER A 349 -4.57 16.89 5.85
C SER A 349 -5.39 16.76 4.56
N LYS A 350 -6.66 17.17 4.58
CA LYS A 350 -7.50 17.21 3.36
C LYS A 350 -6.86 18.04 2.25
N GLU A 351 -6.29 19.18 2.63
CA GLU A 351 -5.65 20.09 1.69
C GLU A 351 -4.33 19.53 1.16
N GLY A 352 -3.46 19.03 2.04
CA GLY A 352 -2.18 18.39 1.66
C GLY A 352 -2.38 17.16 0.78
N ASP A 353 -3.35 16.31 1.10
CA ASP A 353 -3.69 15.12 0.30
C ASP A 353 -4.24 15.50 -1.09
N LYS A 354 -5.09 16.55 -1.17
CA LYS A 354 -5.55 17.10 -2.45
C LYS A 354 -4.40 17.70 -3.27
N LEU A 355 -3.50 18.46 -2.64
CA LEU A 355 -2.35 19.05 -3.33
C LEU A 355 -1.45 17.97 -3.93
N VAL A 356 -1.16 16.91 -3.18
CA VAL A 356 -0.33 15.80 -3.69
C VAL A 356 -1.04 15.05 -4.81
N ALA A 357 -2.36 14.83 -4.73
CA ALA A 357 -3.14 14.23 -5.81
C ALA A 357 -3.09 15.06 -7.08
N LEU A 358 -3.28 16.38 -6.98
CA LEU A 358 -3.15 17.30 -8.11
C LEU A 358 -1.74 17.36 -8.71
N ALA A 359 -0.72 17.04 -7.90
CA ALA A 359 0.67 16.91 -8.35
C ALA A 359 0.98 15.53 -8.99
N GLY A 360 0.02 14.59 -9.00
CA GLY A 360 0.13 13.25 -9.58
C GLY A 360 0.50 12.16 -8.58
N GLY A 361 0.32 12.40 -7.28
CA GLY A 361 0.48 11.41 -6.22
C GLY A 361 -0.80 10.61 -5.96
N ASN A 362 -0.69 9.60 -5.10
CA ASN A 362 -1.80 8.72 -4.69
C ASN A 362 -2.42 9.23 -3.38
N PRO A 363 -3.66 9.71 -3.38
CA PRO A 363 -4.31 10.18 -2.18
C PRO A 363 -4.68 9.04 -1.23
N SER A 364 -4.82 9.38 0.06
CA SER A 364 -5.19 8.46 1.13
C SER A 364 -6.50 8.84 1.83
N ARG A 365 -7.24 9.83 1.27
CA ARG A 365 -8.51 10.33 1.82
C ARG A 365 -9.67 10.12 0.86
N PHE A 366 -10.83 9.76 1.39
CA PHE A 366 -12.06 9.63 0.61
C PHE A 366 -12.43 10.96 -0.07
N SER A 367 -12.39 12.07 0.67
CA SER A 367 -12.73 13.40 0.13
C SER A 367 -11.87 13.83 -1.07
N THR A 368 -10.61 13.38 -1.13
CA THR A 368 -9.73 13.66 -2.27
C THR A 368 -10.10 12.83 -3.50
N HIS A 369 -10.48 11.56 -3.31
CA HIS A 369 -10.96 10.72 -4.40
C HIS A 369 -12.29 11.21 -4.98
N ASP A 370 -13.13 11.82 -4.16
CA ASP A 370 -14.42 12.42 -4.57
C ASP A 370 -14.28 13.86 -5.09
N ASP A 371 -13.08 14.45 -5.02
CA ASP A 371 -12.85 15.84 -5.40
C ASP A 371 -13.00 16.06 -6.91
N LYS A 372 -13.81 17.07 -7.29
CA LYS A 372 -14.15 17.35 -8.69
C LYS A 372 -12.94 17.80 -9.51
N GLU A 373 -12.04 18.58 -8.93
CA GLU A 373 -10.84 19.08 -9.60
C GLU A 373 -9.86 17.95 -9.87
N VAL A 374 -9.65 17.08 -8.87
CA VAL A 374 -8.81 15.87 -8.99
C VAL A 374 -9.36 14.96 -10.07
N ASN A 375 -10.67 14.67 -10.05
CA ASN A 375 -11.32 13.80 -11.04
C ASN A 375 -11.38 14.40 -12.44
N ALA A 376 -11.48 15.73 -12.57
CA ALA A 376 -11.38 16.39 -13.87
C ALA A 376 -9.99 16.27 -14.48
N LYS A 377 -8.94 16.32 -13.65
CA LYS A 377 -7.55 16.18 -14.08
C LYS A 377 -7.16 14.72 -14.30
N PHE A 378 -7.63 13.82 -13.44
CA PHE A 378 -7.29 12.40 -13.43
C PHE A 378 -8.56 11.53 -13.32
N PRO A 379 -9.29 11.29 -14.44
CA PRO A 379 -10.59 10.59 -14.43
C PRO A 379 -10.54 9.17 -13.84
N HIS A 380 -9.37 8.53 -13.81
CA HIS A 380 -9.19 7.22 -13.20
C HIS A 380 -9.29 7.22 -11.67
N MET A 381 -9.16 8.38 -11.02
CA MET A 381 -9.20 8.50 -9.56
C MET A 381 -10.54 8.06 -8.97
N ALA A 382 -11.66 8.21 -9.70
CA ALA A 382 -12.97 7.70 -9.27
C ALA A 382 -12.98 6.17 -9.10
N VAL A 383 -12.42 5.43 -10.08
CA VAL A 383 -12.29 3.96 -10.01
C VAL A 383 -11.31 3.56 -8.90
N PHE A 384 -10.23 4.31 -8.73
CA PHE A 384 -9.23 4.04 -7.68
C PHE A 384 -9.83 4.26 -6.29
N GLY A 385 -10.60 5.33 -6.07
CA GLY A 385 -11.30 5.60 -4.82
C GLY A 385 -12.32 4.50 -4.49
N GLU A 386 -13.08 4.02 -5.48
CA GLU A 386 -13.96 2.87 -5.30
C GLU A 386 -13.17 1.60 -4.92
N ALA A 387 -12.06 1.32 -5.60
CA ALA A 387 -11.24 0.14 -5.33
C ALA A 387 -10.62 0.16 -3.92
N LEU A 388 -10.22 1.34 -3.43
CA LEU A 388 -9.65 1.50 -2.10
C LEU A 388 -10.63 1.14 -0.97
N GLN A 389 -11.95 1.26 -1.18
CA GLN A 389 -12.96 0.84 -0.21
C GLN A 389 -12.97 -0.68 0.03
N TYR A 390 -12.49 -1.45 -0.94
CA TYR A 390 -12.34 -2.89 -0.86
C TYR A 390 -10.92 -3.35 -0.53
N ALA A 391 -10.02 -2.41 -0.22
CA ALA A 391 -8.65 -2.71 0.17
C ALA A 391 -8.64 -3.60 1.42
N ASP A 392 -8.00 -4.75 1.32
CA ASP A 392 -8.00 -5.76 2.36
C ASP A 392 -6.94 -5.44 3.42
N PRO A 393 -7.31 -5.08 4.66
CA PRO A 393 -6.34 -4.77 5.70
C PRO A 393 -5.50 -5.98 6.12
N ASP A 394 -5.96 -7.18 5.83
CA ASP A 394 -5.27 -8.44 6.11
C ASP A 394 -4.57 -9.03 4.86
N TRP A 395 -4.41 -8.23 3.80
CA TRP A 395 -3.81 -8.68 2.54
C TRP A 395 -2.40 -9.25 2.71
N ARG A 396 -1.61 -8.67 3.62
CA ARG A 396 -0.30 -9.18 4.03
C ARG A 396 -0.24 -9.31 5.55
N PRO A 397 0.38 -10.38 6.08
CA PRO A 397 0.69 -10.45 7.50
C PRO A 397 1.64 -9.31 7.92
N ILE A 398 1.29 -8.64 9.02
CA ILE A 398 2.09 -7.54 9.58
C ILE A 398 2.87 -8.08 10.77
N ILE A 399 3.85 -8.93 10.49
CA ILE A 399 4.71 -9.59 11.47
C ILE A 399 6.16 -9.61 10.97
N PRO A 400 7.17 -9.56 11.85
CA PRO A 400 8.59 -9.63 11.46
C PRO A 400 8.94 -10.89 10.65
N ALA A 401 8.34 -12.05 10.97
CA ALA A 401 8.53 -13.30 10.22
C ALA A 401 8.11 -13.23 8.76
N TRP A 402 7.26 -12.24 8.36
CA TRP A 402 6.69 -12.19 7.02
C TRP A 402 7.73 -12.12 5.91
N GLY A 403 8.84 -11.43 6.12
CA GLY A 403 9.91 -11.33 5.11
C GLY A 403 10.43 -12.69 4.66
N LYS A 404 10.69 -13.60 5.62
CA LYS A 404 11.17 -14.97 5.36
C LYS A 404 10.09 -15.81 4.66
N ILE A 405 8.87 -15.74 5.17
CA ILE A 405 7.71 -16.50 4.64
C ILE A 405 7.39 -16.05 3.21
N ASN A 406 7.38 -14.74 2.95
CA ASN A 406 7.13 -14.18 1.62
C ASN A 406 8.20 -14.61 0.59
N ALA A 407 9.46 -14.65 0.98
CA ALA A 407 10.55 -15.11 0.11
C ALA A 407 10.40 -16.58 -0.25
N ASP A 408 10.10 -17.45 0.74
CA ASP A 408 9.86 -18.89 0.53
C ASP A 408 8.64 -19.15 -0.36
N LEU A 409 7.50 -18.49 -0.06
CA LEU A 409 6.29 -18.56 -0.86
C LEU A 409 6.56 -18.18 -2.32
N GLY A 410 7.21 -17.04 -2.55
CA GLY A 410 7.46 -16.56 -3.91
C GLY A 410 8.46 -17.40 -4.68
N THR A 411 9.47 -17.97 -4.02
CA THR A 411 10.39 -18.92 -4.65
C THR A 411 9.66 -20.21 -5.05
N THR A 412 8.78 -20.71 -4.18
CA THR A 412 7.98 -21.91 -4.47
C THR A 412 7.00 -21.66 -5.60
N LEU A 413 6.31 -20.52 -5.58
CA LEU A 413 5.37 -20.15 -6.66
C LEU A 413 6.07 -19.98 -8.01
N SER A 414 7.25 -19.34 -8.05
CA SER A 414 8.00 -19.22 -9.29
C SER A 414 8.32 -20.60 -9.91
N LYS A 415 8.64 -21.59 -9.07
CA LYS A 415 8.82 -22.96 -9.55
C LYS A 415 7.53 -23.58 -10.07
N VAL A 416 6.39 -23.35 -9.41
CA VAL A 416 5.06 -23.79 -9.90
C VAL A 416 4.76 -23.19 -11.28
N LEU A 417 5.22 -21.96 -11.54
CA LEU A 417 4.97 -21.27 -12.82
C LEU A 417 5.94 -21.70 -13.94
N THR A 418 7.12 -22.22 -13.61
CA THR A 418 8.17 -22.57 -14.58
C THR A 418 8.44 -24.07 -14.71
N GLU A 419 8.07 -24.84 -13.70
CA GLU A 419 8.25 -26.28 -13.61
C GLU A 419 6.88 -26.94 -13.49
N ASP A 420 6.75 -28.18 -13.90
CA ASP A 420 5.46 -28.94 -13.80
C ASP A 420 5.30 -29.52 -12.38
N LEU A 421 5.19 -28.60 -11.38
CA LEU A 421 5.00 -28.97 -9.98
C LEU A 421 3.52 -28.99 -9.64
N ASP A 422 3.11 -29.99 -8.84
CA ASP A 422 1.78 -30.02 -8.26
C ASP A 422 1.56 -28.85 -7.30
N VAL A 423 0.56 -28.03 -7.58
CA VAL A 423 0.23 -26.82 -6.84
C VAL A 423 -0.08 -27.11 -5.37
N GLN A 424 -0.86 -28.18 -5.10
CA GLN A 424 -1.24 -28.53 -3.73
C GLN A 424 -0.01 -28.92 -2.93
N GLN A 425 0.84 -29.80 -3.46
CA GLN A 425 2.07 -30.25 -2.77
C GLN A 425 3.04 -29.08 -2.54
N ALA A 426 3.17 -28.19 -3.51
CA ALA A 426 4.01 -26.99 -3.38
C ALA A 426 3.53 -26.08 -2.23
N LEU A 427 2.23 -25.81 -2.16
CA LEU A 427 1.66 -24.97 -1.10
C LEU A 427 1.63 -25.68 0.26
N ASP A 428 1.48 -27.01 0.33
CA ASP A 428 1.63 -27.80 1.56
C ASP A 428 3.04 -27.66 2.12
N GLY A 429 4.04 -27.68 1.24
CA GLY A 429 5.42 -27.39 1.61
C GLY A 429 5.62 -26.00 2.19
N VAL A 430 5.03 -24.97 1.57
CA VAL A 430 5.05 -23.59 2.07
C VAL A 430 4.41 -23.49 3.44
N ALA A 431 3.20 -24.04 3.62
CA ALA A 431 2.49 -24.01 4.90
C ALA A 431 3.30 -24.66 6.03
N LYS A 432 3.93 -25.81 5.74
CA LYS A 432 4.81 -26.51 6.70
C LYS A 432 6.02 -25.67 7.09
N ARG A 433 6.72 -25.04 6.13
CA ARG A 433 7.89 -24.20 6.41
C ARG A 433 7.50 -22.89 7.10
N ALA A 434 6.39 -22.28 6.71
CA ALA A 434 5.84 -21.09 7.39
C ALA A 434 5.54 -21.39 8.87
N LYS A 435 4.95 -22.56 9.16
CA LYS A 435 4.72 -23.00 10.54
C LYS A 435 6.01 -23.13 11.33
N ALA A 436 7.02 -23.75 10.75
CA ALA A 436 8.33 -23.91 11.38
C ALA A 436 9.01 -22.56 11.67
N ILE A 437 8.90 -21.58 10.76
CA ILE A 437 9.38 -20.21 10.97
C ILE A 437 8.65 -19.57 12.16
N MET A 438 7.32 -19.67 12.21
CA MET A 438 6.50 -19.11 13.30
C MET A 438 6.83 -19.74 14.65
N GLU A 439 7.07 -21.06 14.68
CA GLU A 439 7.51 -21.80 15.90
C GLU A 439 8.90 -21.34 16.35
N ALA A 440 9.87 -21.26 15.44
CA ALA A 440 11.24 -20.86 15.74
C ALA A 440 11.34 -19.41 16.27
N GLU A 441 10.45 -18.52 15.82
CA GLU A 441 10.38 -17.14 16.30
C GLU A 441 9.44 -16.96 17.51
N GLY A 442 8.94 -18.05 18.09
CA GLY A 442 8.20 -18.03 19.35
C GLY A 442 6.75 -17.58 19.27
N TYR A 443 6.16 -17.46 18.06
CA TYR A 443 4.78 -16.95 17.91
C TYR A 443 3.71 -17.78 18.60
N TYR A 444 3.97 -19.06 18.91
CA TYR A 444 3.02 -19.94 19.58
C TYR A 444 3.30 -20.11 21.07
N SER A 445 4.43 -19.62 21.59
CA SER A 445 4.84 -19.82 22.99
C SER A 445 4.10 -18.93 23.99
N TRP A 446 3.32 -17.97 23.54
CA TRP A 446 2.61 -16.96 24.36
C TRP A 446 1.09 -16.91 24.08
N ARG A 447 0.55 -18.03 23.64
CA ARG A 447 -0.89 -18.29 23.53
C ARG A 447 -1.49 -18.78 24.82
#